data_9cc182632f48036d82baf92d48e31e9e
#
_entry.id   9cc182632f48036d82baf92d48e31e9e
#
_cell.length_a   1.000
_cell.length_b   1.000
_cell.length_c   1.000
_cell.angle_alpha   90.00
_cell.angle_beta   90.00
_cell.angle_gamma   90.00
#
_symmetry.space_group_name_H-M   'P 1'
#
loop_
_entity.id
_entity.type
_entity.pdbx_description
1 polymer ?
#
loop_
_entity_poly.entity_id
_entity_poly.type
_entity_poly.pdbx_seq_one_letter_code
_entity_poly.pdbx_strand_id
1 'polypeptide(L)'
;MSADPVAELLSDPRFKGKPITWGVTPESYDAVRRAWLIHVHAEEVLFKTFTEDVFGTQMELMLSVFTDDCVMELAPTGARWEGHAQAAEFYRIFLAAFEEMQWVPQALVIGPQGVLDVVNMTGTLKKPFAGLDRVGAEVHLQWVIYFPWVPEQGKFKGEVIYSIRQL
;
A
#
# COMPACT_ATOMS: atom_id res chain seq x y z
N MET A 1 -35.20 2.45 -24.10
CA MET A 1 -33.86 3.00 -23.79
C MET A 1 -33.20 2.01 -22.85
N SER A 2 -32.07 1.46 -23.23
CA SER A 2 -31.31 0.59 -22.33
C SER A 2 -30.81 1.46 -21.16
N ALA A 3 -31.10 1.04 -19.91
CA ALA A 3 -30.55 1.70 -18.73
C ALA A 3 -29.01 1.68 -18.83
N ASP A 4 -28.38 2.78 -18.47
CA ASP A 4 -26.91 2.85 -18.41
C ASP A 4 -26.44 1.88 -17.31
N PRO A 5 -25.77 0.76 -17.67
CA PRO A 5 -25.38 -0.26 -16.70
C PRO A 5 -24.38 0.28 -15.66
N VAL A 6 -23.69 1.37 -15.98
CA VAL A 6 -22.78 2.05 -15.06
C VAL A 6 -23.57 2.81 -14.00
N ALA A 7 -24.59 3.56 -14.40
CA ALA A 7 -25.47 4.30 -13.46
C ALA A 7 -26.18 3.31 -12.53
N GLU A 8 -26.60 2.17 -13.03
CA GLU A 8 -27.21 1.09 -12.24
C GLU A 8 -26.22 0.56 -11.19
N LEU A 9 -24.98 0.23 -11.59
CA LEU A 9 -23.94 -0.24 -10.67
C LEU A 9 -23.63 0.79 -9.58
N LEU A 10 -23.46 2.06 -9.96
CA LEU A 10 -23.12 3.12 -9.02
C LEU A 10 -24.27 3.45 -8.05
N SER A 11 -25.52 3.14 -8.41
CA SER A 11 -26.68 3.31 -7.55
C SER A 11 -26.89 2.16 -6.55
N ASP A 12 -26.20 1.04 -6.72
CA ASP A 12 -26.30 -0.12 -5.84
C ASP A 12 -25.76 0.22 -4.44
N PRO A 13 -26.59 0.06 -3.38
CA PRO A 13 -26.17 0.38 -2.00
C PRO A 13 -24.91 -0.37 -1.54
N ARG A 14 -24.60 -1.53 -2.11
CA ARG A 14 -23.39 -2.33 -1.78
C ARG A 14 -22.11 -1.59 -2.13
N PHE A 15 -22.17 -0.69 -3.10
CA PHE A 15 -20.99 0.08 -3.56
C PHE A 15 -20.96 1.51 -3.04
N LYS A 16 -21.94 1.91 -2.23
CA LYS A 16 -21.98 3.26 -1.65
C LYS A 16 -20.71 3.54 -0.85
N GLY A 17 -20.02 4.61 -1.21
CA GLY A 17 -18.75 5.02 -0.57
C GLY A 17 -17.55 4.16 -0.93
N LYS A 18 -17.69 3.21 -1.88
CA LYS A 18 -16.55 2.45 -2.41
C LYS A 18 -15.87 3.24 -3.52
N PRO A 19 -14.54 3.09 -3.69
CA PRO A 19 -13.79 3.78 -4.73
C PRO A 19 -14.03 3.14 -6.10
N ILE A 20 -15.22 3.38 -6.67
CA ILE A 20 -15.58 2.92 -8.01
C ILE A 20 -15.50 4.10 -8.96
N THR A 21 -14.68 3.98 -10.00
CA THR A 21 -14.45 5.03 -10.99
C THR A 21 -14.65 4.48 -12.39
N TRP A 22 -15.40 5.22 -13.20
CA TRP A 22 -15.55 4.93 -14.61
C TRP A 22 -14.84 6.00 -15.44
N GLY A 23 -14.20 5.52 -16.49
CA GLY A 23 -13.40 6.37 -17.35
C GLY A 23 -12.01 6.63 -16.79
N VAL A 24 -11.03 6.53 -17.63
CA VAL A 24 -9.62 6.79 -17.33
C VAL A 24 -9.17 7.88 -18.28
N THR A 25 -8.69 9.00 -17.76
CA THR A 25 -7.97 9.97 -18.56
C THR A 25 -6.47 9.73 -18.46
N PRO A 26 -5.69 10.05 -19.52
CA PRO A 26 -4.23 9.92 -19.45
C PRO A 26 -3.62 10.66 -18.25
N GLU A 27 -4.16 11.84 -17.93
CA GLU A 27 -3.68 12.68 -16.83
C GLU A 27 -3.90 12.02 -15.46
N SER A 28 -5.07 11.42 -15.23
CA SER A 28 -5.37 10.74 -13.97
C SER A 28 -4.47 9.52 -13.77
N TYR A 29 -4.27 8.75 -14.82
CA TYR A 29 -3.38 7.59 -14.82
C TYR A 29 -1.91 7.99 -14.56
N ASP A 30 -1.42 9.02 -15.25
CA ASP A 30 -0.03 9.46 -15.14
C ASP A 30 0.31 9.99 -13.74
N ALA A 31 -0.61 10.71 -13.09
CA ALA A 31 -0.41 11.22 -11.75
C ALA A 31 -0.25 10.08 -10.74
N VAL A 32 -1.13 9.08 -10.79
CA VAL A 32 -1.05 7.89 -9.94
C VAL A 32 0.24 7.12 -10.17
N ARG A 33 0.60 6.91 -11.44
CA ARG A 33 1.83 6.18 -11.80
C ARG A 33 3.09 6.85 -11.29
N ARG A 34 3.19 8.18 -11.41
CA ARG A 34 4.35 8.94 -10.90
C ARG A 34 4.49 8.81 -9.39
N ALA A 35 3.39 8.98 -8.65
CA ALA A 35 3.39 8.82 -7.20
C ALA A 35 3.77 7.39 -6.78
N TRP A 36 3.28 6.39 -7.50
CA TRP A 36 3.64 4.99 -7.30
C TRP A 36 5.14 4.74 -7.48
N LEU A 37 5.74 5.29 -8.53
CA LEU A 37 7.18 5.13 -8.78
C LEU A 37 8.04 5.78 -7.69
N ILE A 38 7.60 6.91 -7.12
CA ILE A 38 8.28 7.54 -5.98
C ILE A 38 8.20 6.63 -4.75
N HIS A 39 7.01 6.10 -4.46
CA HIS A 39 6.79 5.19 -3.34
C HIS A 39 7.68 3.94 -3.44
N VAL A 40 7.62 3.23 -4.57
CA VAL A 40 8.39 2.00 -4.81
C VAL A 40 9.88 2.24 -4.72
N HIS A 41 10.37 3.35 -5.29
CA HIS A 41 11.80 3.68 -5.21
C HIS A 41 12.27 3.87 -3.76
N ALA A 42 11.52 4.63 -2.97
CA ALA A 42 11.86 4.84 -1.56
C ALA A 42 11.84 3.52 -0.77
N GLU A 43 10.85 2.69 -1.01
CA GLU A 43 10.68 1.39 -0.38
C GLU A 43 11.83 0.42 -0.74
N GLU A 44 12.21 0.34 -2.01
CA GLU A 44 13.33 -0.49 -2.46
C GLU A 44 14.68 -0.11 -1.81
N VAL A 45 14.89 1.18 -1.56
CA VAL A 45 16.09 1.65 -0.85
C VAL A 45 16.05 1.17 0.60
N LEU A 46 14.91 1.28 1.27
CA LEU A 46 14.73 0.85 2.65
C LEU A 46 14.92 -0.67 2.82
N PHE A 47 14.48 -1.48 1.85
CA PHE A 47 14.65 -2.93 1.89
C PHE A 47 16.11 -3.36 1.76
N LYS A 48 16.93 -2.56 1.07
CA LYS A 48 18.37 -2.83 0.88
C LYS A 48 19.23 -2.31 2.02
N THR A 49 18.86 -1.17 2.60
CA THR A 49 19.69 -0.49 3.60
C THR A 49 18.79 0.21 4.62
N PHE A 50 18.76 -0.33 5.84
CA PHE A 50 18.01 0.26 6.94
C PHE A 50 18.98 0.86 7.98
N THR A 51 19.24 2.17 7.85
CA THR A 51 19.89 3.01 8.85
C THR A 51 18.98 4.19 9.18
N GLU A 52 19.16 4.86 10.31
CA GLU A 52 18.32 6.00 10.69
C GLU A 52 18.36 7.14 9.67
N ASP A 53 19.52 7.44 9.11
CA ASP A 53 19.66 8.48 8.08
C ASP A 53 18.94 8.11 6.78
N VAL A 54 19.09 6.86 6.33
CA VAL A 54 18.41 6.36 5.14
C VAL A 54 16.90 6.31 5.39
N PHE A 55 16.48 5.82 6.56
CA PHE A 55 15.07 5.79 6.93
C PHE A 55 14.45 7.19 6.89
N GLY A 56 15.07 8.19 7.53
CA GLY A 56 14.57 9.56 7.55
C GLY A 56 14.38 10.13 6.14
N THR A 57 15.41 10.00 5.29
CA THR A 57 15.36 10.50 3.91
C THR A 57 14.31 9.78 3.06
N GLN A 58 14.23 8.46 3.13
CA GLN A 58 13.28 7.71 2.32
C GLN A 58 11.84 7.84 2.82
N MET A 59 11.64 7.98 4.13
CA MET A 59 10.31 8.25 4.68
C MET A 59 9.80 9.63 4.28
N GLU A 60 10.63 10.68 4.26
CA GLU A 60 10.25 11.98 3.75
C GLU A 60 9.75 11.88 2.30
N LEU A 61 10.50 11.17 1.45
CA LEU A 61 10.15 10.96 0.06
C LEU A 61 8.83 10.17 -0.08
N MET A 62 8.68 9.07 0.67
CA MET A 62 7.50 8.22 0.66
C MET A 62 6.25 8.97 1.15
N LEU A 63 6.37 9.71 2.26
CA LEU A 63 5.27 10.50 2.82
C LEU A 63 4.89 11.69 1.93
N SER A 64 5.78 12.15 1.05
CA SER A 64 5.46 13.22 0.09
C SER A 64 4.35 12.85 -0.88
N VAL A 65 4.14 11.56 -1.15
CA VAL A 65 3.08 11.04 -2.01
C VAL A 65 1.85 10.53 -1.24
N PHE A 66 1.84 10.68 0.09
CA PHE A 66 0.69 10.39 0.94
C PHE A 66 0.04 11.68 1.44
N THR A 67 -1.29 11.67 1.62
CA THR A 67 -2.01 12.80 2.24
C THR A 67 -1.57 12.96 3.70
N ASP A 68 -1.71 14.18 4.25
CA ASP A 68 -1.33 14.46 5.64
C ASP A 68 -2.12 13.61 6.65
N ASP A 69 -3.36 13.26 6.29
CA ASP A 69 -4.27 12.40 7.06
C ASP A 69 -4.30 10.95 6.52
N CYS A 70 -3.18 10.48 5.97
CA CYS A 70 -3.06 9.13 5.45
C CYS A 70 -3.34 8.07 6.53
N VAL A 71 -3.75 6.90 6.09
CA VAL A 71 -4.04 5.76 6.96
C VAL A 71 -3.30 4.53 6.44
N MET A 72 -2.48 3.95 7.29
CA MET A 72 -1.94 2.61 7.08
C MET A 72 -2.85 1.65 7.82
N GLU A 73 -3.47 0.71 7.11
CA GLU A 73 -4.40 -0.25 7.70
C GLU A 73 -3.95 -1.68 7.45
N LEU A 74 -3.86 -2.45 8.51
CA LEU A 74 -3.61 -3.88 8.47
C LEU A 74 -4.95 -4.60 8.70
N ALA A 75 -5.72 -4.77 7.64
CA ALA A 75 -7.09 -5.27 7.70
C ALA A 75 -7.25 -6.61 8.42
N PRO A 76 -6.35 -7.61 8.28
CA PRO A 76 -6.46 -8.88 8.99
C PRO A 76 -6.49 -8.76 10.52
N THR A 77 -5.84 -7.73 11.09
CA THR A 77 -5.80 -7.49 12.54
C THR A 77 -6.65 -6.32 12.99
N GLY A 78 -7.10 -5.48 12.06
CA GLY A 78 -7.79 -4.22 12.34
C GLY A 78 -6.87 -3.10 12.87
N ALA A 79 -5.55 -3.30 12.86
CA ALA A 79 -4.59 -2.28 13.30
C ALA A 79 -4.53 -1.12 12.29
N ARG A 80 -4.43 0.11 12.80
CA ARG A 80 -4.40 1.35 11.99
C ARG A 80 -3.38 2.33 12.54
N TRP A 81 -2.76 3.06 11.63
CA TRP A 81 -1.83 4.15 11.91
C TRP A 81 -2.26 5.37 11.08
N GLU A 82 -2.52 6.49 11.73
CA GLU A 82 -3.11 7.67 11.11
C GLU A 82 -2.15 8.86 11.10
N GLY A 83 -2.02 9.50 9.94
CA GLY A 83 -1.11 10.62 9.70
C GLY A 83 0.33 10.20 9.50
N HIS A 84 1.16 11.17 9.05
CA HIS A 84 2.55 10.91 8.65
C HIS A 84 3.41 10.32 9.76
N ALA A 85 3.28 10.81 11.00
CA ALA A 85 4.08 10.32 12.12
C ALA A 85 3.80 8.83 12.43
N GLN A 86 2.52 8.45 12.44
CA GLN A 86 2.15 7.06 12.67
C GLN A 86 2.44 6.17 11.45
N ALA A 87 2.30 6.68 10.23
CA ALA A 87 2.70 5.96 9.02
C ALA A 87 4.21 5.61 9.06
N ALA A 88 5.06 6.57 9.46
CA ALA A 88 6.48 6.31 9.65
C ALA A 88 6.73 5.22 10.73
N GLU A 89 5.96 5.23 11.81
CA GLU A 89 6.05 4.19 12.85
C GLU A 89 5.63 2.82 12.32
N PHE A 90 4.58 2.74 11.51
CA PHE A 90 4.21 1.49 10.83
C PHE A 90 5.40 0.91 10.03
N TYR A 91 6.07 1.74 9.23
CA TYR A 91 7.24 1.30 8.46
C TYR A 91 8.41 0.87 9.35
N ARG A 92 8.63 1.52 10.49
CA ARG A 92 9.65 1.06 11.46
C ARG A 92 9.33 -0.31 12.01
N ILE A 93 8.09 -0.55 12.39
CA ILE A 93 7.61 -1.84 12.89
C ILE A 93 7.78 -2.92 11.81
N PHE A 94 7.34 -2.63 10.60
CA PHE A 94 7.42 -3.54 9.46
C PHE A 94 8.88 -3.89 9.11
N LEU A 95 9.74 -2.89 8.93
CA LEU A 95 11.15 -3.11 8.57
C LEU A 95 11.95 -3.80 9.69
N ALA A 96 11.56 -3.61 10.95
CA ALA A 96 12.16 -4.32 12.07
C ALA A 96 11.65 -5.77 12.21
N ALA A 97 10.52 -6.10 11.60
CA ALA A 97 9.93 -7.43 11.69
C ALA A 97 10.58 -8.45 10.76
N PHE A 98 11.20 -8.00 9.68
CA PHE A 98 11.75 -8.89 8.66
C PHE A 98 13.18 -8.49 8.29
N GLU A 99 13.99 -9.48 7.92
CA GLU A 99 15.30 -9.26 7.28
C GLU A 99 15.43 -10.10 5.99
N GLU A 100 16.36 -9.72 5.14
CA GLU A 100 16.65 -10.37 3.87
C GLU A 100 15.42 -10.46 2.95
N MET A 101 14.57 -9.44 2.99
CA MET A 101 13.34 -9.40 2.21
C MET A 101 13.62 -9.37 0.71
N GLN A 102 12.92 -10.24 -0.01
CA GLN A 102 12.87 -10.23 -1.47
C GLN A 102 11.40 -10.14 -1.91
N TRP A 103 11.13 -9.18 -2.78
CA TRP A 103 9.79 -8.89 -3.26
C TRP A 103 9.67 -9.20 -4.74
N VAL A 104 8.67 -10.02 -5.10
CA VAL A 104 8.41 -10.43 -6.48
C VAL A 104 6.99 -10.07 -6.85
N PRO A 105 6.77 -9.03 -7.68
CA PRO A 105 5.44 -8.66 -8.14
C PRO A 105 4.70 -9.81 -8.82
N GLN A 106 3.43 -9.99 -8.50
CA GLN A 106 2.56 -10.97 -9.11
C GLN A 106 1.51 -10.32 -10.01
N ALA A 107 0.93 -9.22 -9.55
CA ALA A 107 0.00 -8.40 -10.31
C ALA A 107 0.05 -6.96 -9.82
N LEU A 108 -0.03 -6.01 -10.73
CA LEU A 108 -0.09 -4.59 -10.44
C LEU A 108 -1.18 -3.96 -11.29
N VAL A 109 -2.16 -3.36 -10.64
CA VAL A 109 -3.25 -2.63 -11.29
C VAL A 109 -3.13 -1.17 -10.90
N ILE A 110 -2.93 -0.30 -11.88
CA ILE A 110 -2.85 1.15 -11.70
C ILE A 110 -4.01 1.79 -12.45
N GLY A 111 -4.76 2.62 -11.76
CA GLY A 111 -5.91 3.32 -12.33
C GLY A 111 -6.21 4.62 -11.58
N PRO A 112 -7.28 5.35 -11.97
CA PRO A 112 -7.64 6.63 -11.34
C PRO A 112 -8.06 6.50 -9.88
N GLN A 113 -8.38 5.29 -9.43
CA GLN A 113 -8.74 4.99 -8.03
C GLN A 113 -7.53 4.71 -7.15
N GLY A 114 -6.36 4.49 -7.76
CA GLY A 114 -5.13 4.15 -7.04
C GLY A 114 -4.43 2.92 -7.61
N VAL A 115 -3.73 2.21 -6.73
CA VAL A 115 -2.91 1.04 -7.08
C VAL A 115 -3.37 -0.15 -6.26
N LEU A 116 -3.57 -1.28 -6.92
CA LEU A 116 -3.69 -2.58 -6.28
C LEU A 116 -2.43 -3.39 -6.59
N ASP A 117 -1.67 -3.71 -5.56
CA ASP A 117 -0.43 -4.47 -5.64
C ASP A 117 -0.61 -5.86 -5.04
N VAL A 118 -0.30 -6.88 -5.83
CA VAL A 118 -0.21 -8.27 -5.37
C VAL A 118 1.24 -8.70 -5.50
N VAL A 119 1.87 -8.97 -4.38
CA VAL A 119 3.31 -9.23 -4.34
C VAL A 119 3.62 -10.41 -3.44
N ASN A 120 4.56 -11.25 -3.86
CA ASN A 120 5.12 -12.31 -3.02
C ASN A 120 6.39 -11.80 -2.34
N MET A 121 6.54 -12.11 -1.07
CA MET A 121 7.70 -11.75 -0.27
C MET A 121 8.29 -12.99 0.39
N THR A 122 9.59 -13.13 0.31
CA THR A 122 10.38 -14.05 1.14
C THR A 122 11.26 -13.27 2.09
N GLY A 123 11.60 -13.84 3.21
CA GLY A 123 12.48 -13.22 4.19
C GLY A 123 12.54 -14.03 5.47
N THR A 124 13.22 -13.51 6.48
CA THR A 124 13.29 -14.11 7.81
C THR A 124 12.52 -13.26 8.82
N LEU A 125 11.59 -13.85 9.55
CA LEU A 125 10.84 -13.16 10.61
C LEU A 125 11.75 -12.91 11.83
N LYS A 126 11.96 -11.64 12.19
CA LYS A 126 12.80 -11.22 13.34
C LYS A 126 11.98 -10.81 14.55
N LYS A 127 10.76 -10.33 14.32
CA LYS A 127 9.81 -9.94 15.36
C LYS A 127 8.41 -10.36 14.96
N PRO A 128 7.51 -10.64 15.91
CA PRO A 128 6.12 -10.93 15.58
C PRO A 128 5.50 -9.78 14.78
N PHE A 129 4.78 -10.13 13.71
CA PHE A 129 4.11 -9.17 12.84
C PHE A 129 2.84 -9.77 12.23
N ALA A 130 1.72 -9.06 12.30
CA ALA A 130 0.46 -9.43 11.64
C ALA A 130 -0.01 -10.88 11.92
N GLY A 131 0.18 -11.36 13.13
CA GLY A 131 -0.16 -12.74 13.51
C GLY A 131 0.91 -13.78 13.20
N LEU A 132 2.01 -13.39 12.56
CA LEU A 132 3.21 -14.22 12.41
C LEU A 132 4.01 -14.16 13.72
N ASP A 133 4.32 -15.29 14.31
CA ASP A 133 4.97 -15.38 15.65
C ASP A 133 6.20 -16.29 15.68
N ARG A 134 6.48 -17.01 14.60
CA ARG A 134 7.62 -17.94 14.53
C ARG A 134 8.92 -17.19 14.20
N VAL A 135 9.43 -16.45 15.19
CA VAL A 135 10.68 -15.69 15.09
C VAL A 135 11.84 -16.62 14.71
N GLY A 136 12.67 -16.18 13.76
CA GLY A 136 13.79 -16.94 13.19
C GLY A 136 13.39 -17.84 12.03
N ALA A 137 12.11 -18.00 11.74
CA ALA A 137 11.68 -18.79 10.60
C ALA A 137 11.76 -18.01 9.29
N GLU A 138 12.14 -18.71 8.22
CA GLU A 138 11.92 -18.23 6.86
C GLU A 138 10.42 -18.13 6.58
N VAL A 139 9.98 -17.07 5.93
CA VAL A 139 8.60 -16.83 5.55
C VAL A 139 8.47 -16.69 4.04
N HIS A 140 7.38 -17.21 3.51
CA HIS A 140 6.96 -17.06 2.11
C HIS A 140 5.53 -16.52 2.13
N LEU A 141 5.37 -15.23 1.86
CA LEU A 141 4.10 -14.53 2.04
C LEU A 141 3.61 -13.95 0.73
N GLN A 142 2.31 -13.96 0.53
CA GLN A 142 1.65 -13.14 -0.48
C GLN A 142 0.91 -12.00 0.19
N TRP A 143 1.18 -10.79 -0.28
CA TRP A 143 0.52 -9.56 0.16
C TRP A 143 -0.44 -9.07 -0.90
N VAL A 144 -1.57 -8.55 -0.45
CA VAL A 144 -2.53 -7.81 -1.29
C VAL A 144 -2.71 -6.44 -0.66
N ILE A 145 -2.23 -5.41 -1.34
CA ILE A 145 -2.14 -4.04 -0.82
C ILE A 145 -2.86 -3.10 -1.78
N TYR A 146 -3.71 -2.25 -1.24
CA TYR A 146 -4.38 -1.19 -1.99
C TYR A 146 -3.92 0.18 -1.51
N PHE A 147 -3.58 1.03 -2.46
CA PHE A 147 -3.18 2.42 -2.26
C PHE A 147 -4.29 3.33 -2.82
N PRO A 148 -5.26 3.74 -2.00
CA PRO A 148 -6.35 4.60 -2.46
C PRO A 148 -5.83 5.96 -2.92
N TRP A 149 -6.30 6.44 -4.07
CA TRP A 149 -5.91 7.73 -4.62
C TRP A 149 -6.91 8.83 -4.26
N VAL A 150 -6.39 10.02 -3.94
CA VAL A 150 -7.17 11.24 -3.66
C VAL A 150 -6.89 12.24 -4.78
N PRO A 151 -7.74 12.32 -5.82
CA PRO A 151 -7.47 13.12 -7.03
C PRO A 151 -7.27 14.60 -6.72
N GLU A 152 -8.05 15.15 -5.78
CA GLU A 152 -8.02 16.57 -5.40
C GLU A 152 -6.69 16.97 -4.77
N GLN A 153 -5.99 16.03 -4.16
CA GLN A 153 -4.69 16.24 -3.52
C GLN A 153 -3.52 15.71 -4.35
N GLY A 154 -3.79 14.87 -5.36
CA GLY A 154 -2.77 14.22 -6.16
C GLY A 154 -1.86 13.29 -5.34
N LYS A 155 -2.43 12.62 -4.33
CA LYS A 155 -1.71 11.77 -3.37
C LYS A 155 -2.50 10.53 -3.01
N PHE A 156 -1.81 9.51 -2.50
CA PHE A 156 -2.44 8.35 -1.90
C PHE A 156 -2.99 8.66 -0.50
N LYS A 157 -4.13 8.08 -0.16
CA LYS A 157 -4.70 8.14 1.19
C LYS A 157 -3.94 7.29 2.21
N GLY A 158 -2.95 6.56 1.79
CA GLY A 158 -2.17 5.61 2.55
C GLY A 158 -2.20 4.22 1.92
N GLU A 159 -2.16 3.21 2.74
CA GLU A 159 -2.16 1.81 2.32
C GLU A 159 -3.21 1.00 3.11
N VAL A 160 -3.90 0.12 2.42
CA VAL A 160 -4.75 -0.90 3.04
C VAL A 160 -4.17 -2.27 2.69
N ILE A 161 -3.59 -2.93 3.66
CA ILE A 161 -3.11 -4.31 3.52
C ILE A 161 -4.29 -5.23 3.78
N TYR A 162 -4.90 -5.72 2.70
CA TYR A 162 -6.09 -6.57 2.79
C TYR A 162 -5.77 -8.00 3.19
N SER A 163 -4.64 -8.50 2.77
CA SER A 163 -4.24 -9.88 3.03
C SER A 163 -2.74 -10.03 3.15
N ILE A 164 -2.33 -10.84 4.11
CA ILE A 164 -0.99 -11.43 4.20
C ILE A 164 -1.21 -12.93 4.36
N ARG A 165 -0.85 -13.70 3.34
CA ARG A 165 -1.09 -15.14 3.28
C ARG A 165 0.22 -15.89 3.21
N GLN A 166 0.39 -16.90 4.07
CA GLN A 166 1.49 -17.86 3.95
C GLN A 166 1.30 -18.68 2.66
N LEU A 167 2.35 -18.83 1.86
CA LEU A 167 2.38 -19.64 0.65
C LEU A 167 2.86 -21.06 0.93
#